data_2a2c87add23a8e69f71279c8252c5c73
#
_entry.id   2a2c87add23a8e69f71279c8252c5c73
#
_cell.length_a   1.000
_cell.length_b   1.000
_cell.length_c   1.000
_cell.angle_alpha   90.00
_cell.angle_beta   90.00
_cell.angle_gamma   90.00
#
_symmetry.space_group_name_H-M   'P 1'
#
loop_
_entity.id
_entity.type
_entity.pdbx_description
1 polymer ?
#
loop_
_entity_poly.entity_id
_entity_poly.type
_entity_poly.pdbx_seq_one_letter_code
_entity_poly.pdbx_strand_id
1 'polypeptide(L)'
;MIDISIDIKFDFIETIKLSGHAESNEKGKDLICCSISTLTISLINALTEIAKANIKADVSEGFTLIEVNEKDKDKRLKSDILTKSFMLSVKGIEEENPEFIKLNITEE
;
A
#
# COMPACT_ATOMS: atom_id res chain seq x y z
N MET A 1 -4.43 11.53 -10.45
CA MET A 1 -3.54 11.41 -9.30
C MET A 1 -3.86 10.16 -8.48
N ILE A 2 -2.85 9.48 -8.04
CA ILE A 2 -3.03 8.32 -7.15
C ILE A 2 -2.89 8.79 -5.71
N ASP A 3 -3.91 8.56 -4.91
CA ASP A 3 -3.89 8.91 -3.49
C ASP A 3 -3.71 7.63 -2.68
N ILE A 4 -2.71 7.62 -1.82
CA ILE A 4 -2.43 6.49 -0.94
C ILE A 4 -2.50 6.98 0.49
N SER A 5 -3.35 6.32 1.30
CA SER A 5 -3.51 6.64 2.71
C SER A 5 -3.08 5.45 3.54
N ILE A 6 -2.23 5.69 4.52
CA ILE A 6 -1.74 4.66 5.42
C ILE A 6 -2.05 5.08 6.86
N ASP A 7 -2.76 4.21 7.57
CA ASP A 7 -3.10 4.45 8.96
C ASP A 7 -2.25 3.56 9.86
N ILE A 8 -1.53 4.21 10.78
CA ILE A 8 -0.66 3.54 11.75
C ILE A 8 -1.28 3.69 13.12
N LYS A 9 -1.44 2.57 13.85
CA LYS A 9 -1.91 2.55 15.23
C LYS A 9 -0.95 1.76 16.08
N PHE A 10 -0.51 2.36 17.19
CA PHE A 10 0.43 1.69 18.12
C PHE A 10 1.65 1.14 17.39
N ASP A 11 2.22 1.96 16.49
CA ASP A 11 3.40 1.64 15.67
C ASP A 11 3.19 0.57 14.60
N PHE A 12 1.97 0.03 14.43
CA PHE A 12 1.66 -0.96 13.40
C PHE A 12 0.81 -0.34 12.31
N ILE A 13 1.11 -0.66 11.05
CA ILE A 13 0.25 -0.26 9.93
C ILE A 13 -0.99 -1.17 9.95
N GLU A 14 -2.16 -0.56 10.10
CA GLU A 14 -3.42 -1.30 10.12
C GLU A 14 -4.17 -1.24 8.81
N THR A 15 -4.13 -0.09 8.13
CA THR A 15 -4.93 0.11 6.92
C THR A 15 -4.10 0.79 5.85
N ILE A 16 -4.22 0.30 4.63
CA ILE A 16 -3.64 0.91 3.43
C ILE A 16 -4.77 1.07 2.42
N LYS A 17 -4.98 2.29 1.98
CA LYS A 17 -6.02 2.62 1.00
C LYS A 17 -5.38 3.30 -0.20
N LEU A 18 -5.68 2.79 -1.38
CA LEU A 18 -5.20 3.37 -2.62
C LEU A 18 -6.41 3.74 -3.47
N SER A 19 -6.43 4.97 -3.98
CA SER A 19 -7.50 5.43 -4.86
C SER A 19 -6.94 6.24 -6.00
N GLY A 20 -7.67 6.23 -7.12
CA GLY A 20 -7.26 6.91 -8.33
C GLY A 20 -6.62 5.96 -9.31
N HIS A 21 -6.49 6.40 -10.53
CA HIS A 21 -5.83 5.64 -11.58
C HIS A 21 -5.29 6.58 -12.65
N ALA A 22 -4.45 6.02 -13.52
CA ALA A 22 -3.90 6.80 -14.62
C ALA A 22 -4.98 6.98 -15.68
N GLU A 23 -5.48 8.20 -15.77
CA GLU A 23 -6.48 8.55 -16.77
C GLU A 23 -5.82 9.29 -17.90
N SER A 24 -4.72 9.00 -18.37
CA SER A 24 -4.19 9.78 -19.45
C SER A 24 -3.06 9.08 -20.16
N ASN A 25 -2.79 9.59 -21.33
CA ASN A 25 -1.72 9.14 -22.20
C ASN A 25 -0.37 9.76 -21.79
N GLU A 26 -0.26 10.28 -20.58
CA GLU A 26 1.00 10.81 -20.08
C GLU A 26 1.93 9.67 -19.73
N LYS A 27 3.07 9.61 -20.37
CA LYS A 27 4.03 8.51 -20.23
C LYS A 27 4.44 8.21 -18.80
N GLY A 28 4.71 9.22 -18.00
CA GLY A 28 5.15 9.01 -16.63
C GLY A 28 4.07 8.43 -15.74
N LYS A 29 2.84 8.77 -15.99
CA LYS A 29 1.70 8.37 -15.18
C LYS A 29 1.41 6.87 -15.29
N ASP A 30 1.53 6.31 -16.50
CA ASP A 30 1.31 4.88 -16.71
C ASP A 30 2.37 4.04 -16.01
N LEU A 31 3.62 4.49 -16.04
CA LEU A 31 4.71 3.81 -15.34
C LEU A 31 4.50 3.82 -13.84
N ILE A 32 4.05 4.95 -13.29
CA ILE A 32 3.78 5.07 -11.85
C ILE A 32 2.65 4.15 -11.45
N CYS A 33 1.55 4.10 -12.21
CA CYS A 33 0.44 3.21 -11.94
C CYS A 33 0.87 1.75 -11.97
N CYS A 34 1.68 1.37 -12.94
CA CYS A 34 2.21 0.01 -13.04
C CYS A 34 3.09 -0.34 -11.82
N SER A 35 3.95 0.58 -11.42
CA SER A 35 4.82 0.38 -10.25
C SER A 35 4.02 0.20 -8.98
N ILE A 36 3.03 1.06 -8.74
CA ILE A 36 2.18 0.99 -7.56
C ILE A 36 1.35 -0.30 -7.56
N SER A 37 0.80 -0.68 -8.71
CA SER A 37 0.02 -1.92 -8.83
C SER A 37 0.88 -3.15 -8.51
N THR A 38 2.11 -3.19 -9.02
CA THR A 38 3.04 -4.28 -8.78
C THR A 38 3.38 -4.38 -7.29
N LEU A 39 3.69 -3.25 -6.66
CA LEU A 39 4.00 -3.22 -5.23
C LEU A 39 2.80 -3.67 -4.39
N THR A 40 1.61 -3.26 -4.78
CA THR A 40 0.38 -3.59 -4.05
C THR A 40 0.07 -5.08 -4.13
N ILE A 41 0.14 -5.66 -5.33
CA ILE A 41 -0.08 -7.10 -5.52
C ILE A 41 0.99 -7.90 -4.77
N SER A 42 2.24 -7.47 -4.85
CA SER A 42 3.34 -8.11 -4.14
C SER A 42 3.10 -8.09 -2.62
N LEU A 43 2.63 -6.96 -2.10
CA LEU A 43 2.32 -6.84 -0.67
C LEU A 43 1.20 -7.80 -0.26
N ILE A 44 0.11 -7.82 -1.01
CA ILE A 44 -1.01 -8.73 -0.70
C ILE A 44 -0.54 -10.18 -0.71
N ASN A 45 0.21 -10.57 -1.71
CA ASN A 45 0.76 -11.92 -1.80
C ASN A 45 1.68 -12.24 -0.62
N ALA A 46 2.54 -11.31 -0.23
CA ALA A 46 3.45 -11.52 0.88
C ALA A 46 2.70 -11.64 2.22
N LEU A 47 1.69 -10.80 2.42
CA LEU A 47 0.87 -10.87 3.63
C LEU A 47 0.12 -12.20 3.74
N THR A 48 -0.39 -12.71 2.62
CA THR A 48 -1.16 -13.96 2.63
C THR A 48 -0.26 -15.19 2.63
N GLU A 49 0.79 -15.21 1.81
CA GLU A 49 1.59 -16.42 1.60
C GLU A 49 2.82 -16.52 2.52
N ILE A 50 3.42 -15.41 2.87
CA ILE A 50 4.64 -15.39 3.71
C ILE A 50 4.28 -15.18 5.17
N ALA A 51 3.60 -14.09 5.48
CA ALA A 51 3.20 -13.79 6.85
C ALA A 51 2.04 -14.64 7.31
N LYS A 52 1.24 -15.14 6.39
CA LYS A 52 0.02 -15.91 6.65
C LYS A 52 -0.89 -15.15 7.61
N ALA A 53 -0.98 -13.86 7.39
CA ALA A 53 -1.71 -12.95 8.25
C ALA A 53 -3.19 -12.92 7.90
N ASN A 54 -4.00 -12.63 8.89
CA ASN A 54 -5.42 -12.37 8.68
C ASN A 54 -5.57 -10.95 8.15
N ILE A 55 -5.86 -10.83 6.87
CA ILE A 55 -6.06 -9.53 6.22
C ILE A 55 -7.38 -9.53 5.46
N LYS A 56 -7.89 -8.33 5.25
CA LYS A 56 -8.99 -8.10 4.32
C LYS A 56 -8.44 -7.27 3.17
N ALA A 57 -8.57 -7.75 1.95
CA ALA A 57 -8.11 -7.03 0.78
C ALA A 57 -9.25 -6.92 -0.22
N ASP A 58 -9.68 -5.70 -0.47
CA ASP A 58 -10.69 -5.39 -1.48
C ASP A 58 -9.99 -4.69 -2.63
N VAL A 59 -9.98 -5.32 -3.79
CA VAL A 59 -9.33 -4.78 -4.98
C VAL A 59 -10.37 -4.57 -6.07
N SER A 60 -10.51 -3.34 -6.51
CA SER A 60 -11.39 -3.00 -7.62
C SER A 60 -10.70 -1.97 -8.49
N GLU A 61 -11.29 -1.68 -9.64
CA GLU A 61 -10.70 -0.70 -10.55
C GLU A 61 -10.66 0.68 -9.88
N GLY A 62 -9.48 1.26 -9.80
CA GLY A 62 -9.29 2.57 -9.21
C GLY A 62 -9.36 2.63 -7.69
N PHE A 63 -9.50 1.48 -7.01
CA PHE A 63 -9.58 1.47 -5.56
C PHE A 63 -9.10 0.16 -4.97
N THR A 64 -8.25 0.25 -3.95
CA THR A 64 -7.77 -0.91 -3.19
C THR A 64 -7.76 -0.57 -1.71
N LEU A 65 -8.26 -1.49 -0.91
CA LEU A 65 -8.23 -1.38 0.55
C LEU A 65 -7.59 -2.64 1.12
N ILE A 66 -6.59 -2.46 1.96
CA ILE A 66 -5.95 -3.57 2.68
C ILE A 66 -6.08 -3.28 4.18
N GLU A 67 -6.69 -4.20 4.91
CA GLU A 67 -6.80 -4.11 6.36
C GLU A 67 -6.07 -5.29 6.99
N VAL A 68 -5.16 -5.01 7.91
CA VAL A 68 -4.43 -6.04 8.64
C VAL A 68 -5.17 -6.27 9.95
N ASN A 69 -5.80 -7.43 10.06
CA ASN A 69 -6.62 -7.80 11.22
C ASN A 69 -5.94 -8.88 12.07
N GLU A 70 -4.66 -9.09 11.87
CA GLU A 70 -3.93 -10.16 12.53
C GLU A 70 -3.72 -9.86 14.02
N LYS A 71 -3.96 -10.85 14.86
CA LYS A 71 -3.79 -10.72 16.30
C LYS A 71 -2.65 -11.57 16.85
N ASP A 72 -2.20 -12.57 16.09
CA ASP A 72 -1.05 -13.35 16.48
C ASP A 72 0.20 -12.49 16.42
N LYS A 73 0.97 -12.47 17.49
CA LYS A 73 2.12 -11.59 17.63
C LYS A 73 3.16 -11.77 16.53
N ASP A 74 3.49 -13.00 16.20
CA ASP A 74 4.50 -13.32 15.19
C ASP A 74 4.06 -12.88 13.79
N LYS A 75 2.84 -13.22 13.43
CA LYS A 75 2.27 -12.88 12.12
C LYS A 75 2.08 -11.37 11.99
N ARG A 76 1.71 -10.71 13.08
CA ARG A 76 1.57 -9.26 13.10
C ARG A 76 2.91 -8.56 12.89
N LEU A 77 3.96 -9.09 13.50
CA LEU A 77 5.31 -8.55 13.32
C LEU A 77 5.78 -8.68 11.88
N LYS A 78 5.55 -9.85 11.27
CA LYS A 78 5.88 -10.07 9.86
C LYS A 78 5.09 -9.14 8.95
N SER A 79 3.80 -8.98 9.24
CA SER A 79 2.94 -8.07 8.48
C SER A 79 3.43 -6.63 8.58
N ASP A 80 3.88 -6.23 9.76
CA ASP A 80 4.39 -4.88 9.98
C ASP A 80 5.65 -4.61 9.15
N ILE A 81 6.55 -5.57 9.09
CA ILE A 81 7.77 -5.44 8.28
C ILE A 81 7.41 -5.28 6.80
N LEU A 82 6.50 -6.11 6.32
CA LEU A 82 6.09 -6.08 4.91
C LEU A 82 5.36 -4.78 4.55
N THR A 83 4.44 -4.33 5.39
CA THR A 83 3.69 -3.10 5.14
C THR A 83 4.58 -1.87 5.23
N LYS A 84 5.53 -1.84 6.15
CA LYS A 84 6.48 -0.73 6.26
C LYS A 84 7.44 -0.68 5.08
N SER A 85 7.83 -1.84 4.55
CA SER A 85 8.61 -1.89 3.31
C SER A 85 7.85 -1.28 2.14
N PHE A 86 6.58 -1.61 2.03
CA PHE A 86 5.69 -1.02 1.03
C PHE A 86 5.63 0.50 1.18
N MET A 87 5.44 0.98 2.40
CA MET A 87 5.37 2.41 2.69
C MET A 87 6.64 3.15 2.28
N LEU A 88 7.80 2.58 2.56
CA LEU A 88 9.08 3.18 2.16
C LEU A 88 9.22 3.25 0.65
N SER A 89 8.80 2.19 -0.06
CA SER A 89 8.85 2.18 -1.52
C SER A 89 7.94 3.26 -2.11
N VAL A 90 6.73 3.40 -1.56
CA VAL A 90 5.78 4.41 -2.02
C VAL A 90 6.30 5.83 -1.74
N LYS A 91 6.94 6.04 -0.58
CA LYS A 91 7.56 7.33 -0.28
C LYS A 91 8.61 7.71 -1.31
N GLY A 92 9.45 6.75 -1.69
CA GLY A 92 10.48 6.98 -2.70
C GLY A 92 9.89 7.36 -4.05
N ILE A 93 8.82 6.69 -4.45
CA ILE A 93 8.14 6.99 -5.71
C ILE A 93 7.48 8.38 -5.66
N GLU A 94 6.87 8.72 -4.53
CA GLU A 94 6.25 10.04 -4.36
C GLU A 94 7.28 11.17 -4.45
N GLU A 95 8.42 11.00 -3.82
CA GLU A 95 9.48 12.02 -3.82
C GLU A 95 9.96 12.35 -5.23
N GLU A 96 10.02 11.36 -6.09
CA GLU A 96 10.44 11.54 -7.48
C GLU A 96 9.30 11.96 -8.41
N ASN A 97 8.06 11.71 -8.02
CA ASN A 97 6.91 11.93 -8.88
C ASN A 97 5.73 12.60 -8.13
N PRO A 98 5.97 13.74 -7.46
CA PRO A 98 4.92 14.36 -6.64
C PRO A 98 3.70 14.82 -7.41
N GLU A 99 3.82 14.99 -8.73
CA GLU A 99 2.70 15.39 -9.57
C GLU A 99 1.73 14.24 -9.86
N PHE A 100 2.14 13.00 -9.64
CA PHE A 100 1.31 11.83 -9.97
C PHE A 100 0.79 11.04 -8.76
N ILE A 101 1.42 11.20 -7.62
CA ILE A 101 1.11 10.40 -6.44
C ILE A 101 1.17 11.24 -5.18
N LYS A 102 0.24 10.98 -4.27
CA LYS A 102 0.21 11.64 -2.95
C LYS A 102 0.06 10.59 -1.87
N LEU A 103 0.98 10.60 -0.92
CA LEU A 103 0.96 9.72 0.23
C LEU A 103 0.54 10.47 1.48
N ASN A 104 -0.47 9.97 2.18
CA ASN A 104 -0.96 10.54 3.43
C ASN A 104 -0.79 9.48 4.53
N ILE A 105 -0.06 9.83 5.57
CA ILE A 105 0.17 8.93 6.70
C ILE A 105 -0.50 9.51 7.93
N THR A 106 -1.39 8.72 8.55
CA THR A 106 -2.05 9.09 9.79
C THR A 106 -1.52 8.16 10.88
N GLU A 107 -1.10 8.75 11.98
CA GLU A 107 -0.50 7.99 13.08
C GLU A 107 -1.23 8.28 14.39
N GLU A 108 -1.62 7.21 15.08
CA GLU A 108 -2.24 7.29 16.40
C GLU A 108 -1.37 6.66 17.47
#